data_196c57b515a4348d4ef3de436bfb1ba1
#
_entry.id   196c57b515a4348d4ef3de436bfb1ba1
#
_cell.length_a   1.000
_cell.length_b   1.000
_cell.length_c   1.000
_cell.angle_alpha   90.00
_cell.angle_beta   90.00
_cell.angle_gamma   90.00
#
_symmetry.space_group_name_H-M   'P 1'
#
loop_
_entity.id
_entity.type
_entity.pdbx_description
1 polymer ?
#
loop_
_entity_poly.entity_id
_entity_poly.type
_entity_poly.pdbx_seq_one_letter_code
_entity_poly.pdbx_strand_id
1 'polypeptide(L)'
;MPYIRINTYTMGLDSVELVMEVEKTFNISIPDEEASQCTTVGELHDTVARHLNNIGSRQCASQLLFYRLRRALGELAGMSPKAITPAHVPEELFPKDNRRKIYKEFAANLNLQMPPLDLSAPWSQLLTSFGLLTIGGGLALALILVNFYDVSKWSLLIPLGSIVVMLLLSQLFNPFRNVVAAPTLREFTGKVLVLNYAALKRTNGVNRKEMELVINQIIADKAGFEIGEIAPHQKFGDDLGLD
;
A
#
# COMPACT_ATOMS: atom_id res chain seq x y z
N MET A 1 27.83 -25.42 -30.68
CA MET A 1 26.49 -24.84 -30.40
C MET A 1 26.55 -24.28 -28.99
N PRO A 2 26.46 -22.96 -28.76
CA PRO A 2 26.44 -22.40 -27.43
C PRO A 2 25.04 -22.61 -26.87
N TYR A 3 24.94 -23.24 -25.70
CA TYR A 3 23.75 -23.31 -24.89
C TYR A 3 23.37 -21.88 -24.45
N ILE A 4 22.32 -21.35 -25.02
CA ILE A 4 21.64 -20.15 -24.49
C ILE A 4 21.02 -20.59 -23.17
N ARG A 5 21.62 -20.22 -22.04
CA ARG A 5 20.94 -20.23 -20.74
C ARG A 5 19.82 -19.19 -20.83
N ILE A 6 18.63 -19.65 -21.08
CA ILE A 6 17.42 -18.86 -20.84
C ILE A 6 17.33 -18.74 -19.32
N ASN A 7 17.77 -17.60 -18.81
CA ASN A 7 17.60 -17.24 -17.42
C ASN A 7 16.13 -16.82 -17.26
N THR A 8 15.25 -17.79 -17.09
CA THR A 8 13.85 -17.57 -16.75
C THR A 8 13.79 -17.13 -15.27
N TYR A 9 14.13 -15.88 -14.99
CA TYR A 9 13.59 -15.23 -13.81
C TYR A 9 12.11 -15.00 -14.10
N THR A 10 11.27 -15.94 -13.69
CA THR A 10 9.84 -15.69 -13.61
C THR A 10 9.63 -14.71 -12.49
N MET A 11 9.15 -13.50 -12.81
CA MET A 11 8.64 -12.58 -11.80
C MET A 11 7.57 -13.32 -10.99
N GLY A 12 7.68 -13.29 -9.67
CA GLY A 12 6.66 -13.81 -8.79
C GLY A 12 5.35 -13.03 -8.92
N LEU A 13 4.30 -13.54 -8.32
CA LEU A 13 2.97 -12.93 -8.41
C LEU A 13 2.95 -11.53 -7.80
N ASP A 14 3.70 -11.31 -6.70
CA ASP A 14 3.75 -10.04 -6.00
C ASP A 14 4.45 -8.95 -6.82
N SER A 15 5.50 -9.32 -7.58
CA SER A 15 6.16 -8.37 -8.48
C SER A 15 5.31 -8.03 -9.71
N VAL A 16 4.49 -8.96 -10.21
CA VAL A 16 3.48 -8.67 -11.26
C VAL A 16 2.44 -7.67 -10.73
N GLU A 17 1.93 -7.88 -9.54
CA GLU A 17 0.98 -6.94 -8.91
C GLU A 17 1.59 -5.56 -8.70
N LEU A 18 2.90 -5.50 -8.34
CA LEU A 18 3.64 -4.25 -8.21
C LEU A 18 3.65 -3.47 -9.54
N VAL A 19 4.01 -4.15 -10.65
CA VAL A 19 4.04 -3.53 -11.98
C VAL A 19 2.65 -3.03 -12.36
N MET A 20 1.60 -3.84 -12.17
CA MET A 20 0.22 -3.44 -12.48
C MET A 20 -0.22 -2.20 -11.67
N GLU A 21 0.19 -2.09 -10.41
CA GLU A 21 -0.13 -0.92 -9.59
C GLU A 21 0.62 0.33 -10.06
N VAL A 22 1.89 0.17 -10.47
CA VAL A 22 2.68 1.23 -11.08
C VAL A 22 2.05 1.70 -12.40
N GLU A 23 1.67 0.79 -13.30
CA GLU A 23 0.98 1.10 -14.55
C GLU A 23 -0.30 1.90 -14.31
N LYS A 24 -1.13 1.44 -13.37
CA LYS A 24 -2.36 2.12 -12.98
C LYS A 24 -2.08 3.51 -12.42
N THR A 25 -1.10 3.64 -11.53
CA THR A 25 -0.75 4.91 -10.87
C THR A 25 -0.23 5.93 -11.86
N PHE A 26 0.60 5.50 -12.80
CA PHE A 26 1.17 6.38 -13.81
C PHE A 26 0.37 6.43 -15.10
N ASN A 27 -0.73 5.69 -15.21
CA ASN A 27 -1.55 5.55 -16.42
C ASN A 27 -0.67 5.33 -17.66
N ILE A 28 0.15 4.29 -17.60
CA ILE A 28 1.03 3.79 -18.67
C ILE A 28 0.77 2.31 -18.85
N SER A 29 1.31 1.74 -19.91
CA SER A 29 1.36 0.28 -20.12
C SER A 29 2.80 -0.12 -20.38
N ILE A 30 3.30 -1.11 -19.65
CA ILE A 30 4.62 -1.68 -19.76
C ILE A 30 4.46 -3.08 -20.36
N PRO A 31 5.08 -3.39 -21.52
CA PRO A 31 5.00 -4.75 -22.09
C PRO A 31 5.55 -5.81 -21.11
N ASP A 32 4.91 -6.98 -21.06
CA ASP A 32 5.29 -8.06 -20.14
C ASP A 32 6.76 -8.48 -20.30
N GLU A 33 7.28 -8.46 -21.53
CA GLU A 33 8.68 -8.77 -21.82
C GLU A 33 9.64 -7.74 -21.20
N GLU A 34 9.24 -6.46 -21.15
CA GLU A 34 10.03 -5.39 -20.54
C GLU A 34 9.89 -5.42 -19.01
N ALA A 35 8.68 -5.65 -18.51
CA ALA A 35 8.40 -5.82 -17.09
C ALA A 35 9.24 -6.96 -16.49
N SER A 36 9.28 -8.12 -17.16
CA SER A 36 10.02 -9.30 -16.71
C SER A 36 11.55 -9.11 -16.65
N GLN A 37 12.09 -8.08 -17.30
CA GLN A 37 13.50 -7.72 -17.24
C GLN A 37 13.83 -6.81 -16.06
N CYS A 38 12.84 -6.20 -15.43
CA CYS A 38 13.02 -5.35 -14.26
C CYS A 38 13.26 -6.22 -13.01
N THR A 39 14.50 -6.37 -12.61
CA THR A 39 14.89 -7.17 -11.44
C THR A 39 15.17 -6.31 -10.21
N THR A 40 15.45 -5.02 -10.42
CA THR A 40 15.79 -4.05 -9.38
C THR A 40 14.85 -2.84 -9.40
N VAL A 41 14.78 -2.16 -8.26
CA VAL A 41 14.02 -0.90 -8.11
C VAL A 41 14.47 0.14 -9.14
N GLY A 42 15.78 0.27 -9.38
CA GLY A 42 16.33 1.23 -10.34
C GLY A 42 15.94 0.94 -11.79
N GLU A 43 15.91 -0.33 -12.18
CA GLU A 43 15.45 -0.75 -13.52
C GLU A 43 13.96 -0.43 -13.71
N LEU A 44 13.14 -0.61 -12.68
CA LEU A 44 11.73 -0.21 -12.74
C LEU A 44 11.59 1.31 -12.86
N HIS A 45 12.40 2.11 -12.13
CA HIS A 45 12.41 3.57 -12.29
C HIS A 45 12.74 3.98 -13.72
N ASP A 46 13.76 3.37 -14.33
CA ASP A 46 14.18 3.69 -15.69
C ASP A 46 13.12 3.24 -16.73
N THR A 47 12.51 2.10 -16.52
CA THR A 47 11.44 1.59 -17.37
C THR A 47 10.23 2.53 -17.34
N VAL A 48 9.74 2.89 -16.17
CA VAL A 48 8.64 3.86 -16.03
C VAL A 48 9.01 5.20 -16.65
N ALA A 49 10.25 5.65 -16.45
CA ALA A 49 10.75 6.90 -17.04
C ALA A 49 10.69 6.90 -18.57
N ARG A 50 11.02 5.76 -19.22
CA ARG A 50 10.93 5.61 -20.69
C ARG A 50 9.50 5.69 -21.21
N HIS A 51 8.56 5.11 -20.49
CA HIS A 51 7.13 5.11 -20.87
C HIS A 51 6.42 6.43 -20.55
N LEU A 52 7.03 7.31 -19.76
CA LEU A 52 6.50 8.64 -19.47
C LEU A 52 7.02 9.65 -20.50
N ASN A 53 6.18 9.99 -21.49
CA ASN A 53 6.54 10.82 -22.65
C ASN A 53 6.97 12.27 -22.33
N ASN A 54 7.02 12.69 -21.06
CA ASN A 54 7.27 14.10 -20.71
C ASN A 54 7.90 14.23 -19.30
N ILE A 55 9.15 13.81 -19.16
CA ILE A 55 9.92 14.02 -17.93
C ILE A 55 10.64 15.38 -18.03
N GLY A 56 10.27 16.32 -17.15
CA GLY A 56 10.91 17.64 -17.13
C GLY A 56 10.17 18.71 -16.33
N SER A 57 9.09 18.36 -15.63
CA SER A 57 8.37 19.32 -14.79
C SER A 57 9.24 19.77 -13.61
N ARG A 58 9.35 21.10 -13.44
CA ARG A 58 9.97 21.70 -12.23
C ARG A 58 9.02 21.77 -11.03
N GLN A 59 7.73 21.53 -11.24
CA GLN A 59 6.73 21.60 -10.17
C GLN A 59 6.51 20.20 -9.59
N CYS A 60 6.61 20.12 -8.27
CA CYS A 60 6.42 18.90 -7.52
C CYS A 60 4.94 18.78 -7.10
N ALA A 61 4.24 17.74 -7.56
CA ALA A 61 2.83 17.51 -7.21
C ALA A 61 2.70 17.16 -5.72
N SER A 62 3.69 16.48 -5.14
CA SER A 62 3.74 16.19 -3.70
C SER A 62 3.77 17.46 -2.86
N GLN A 63 4.55 18.48 -3.27
CA GLN A 63 4.61 19.75 -2.58
C GLN A 63 3.28 20.51 -2.67
N LEU A 64 2.67 20.54 -3.84
CA LEU A 64 1.36 21.17 -4.04
C LEU A 64 0.26 20.47 -3.24
N LEU A 65 0.27 19.13 -3.26
CA LEU A 65 -0.65 18.31 -2.47
C LEU A 65 -0.45 18.56 -0.97
N PHE A 66 0.80 18.58 -0.49
CA PHE A 66 1.11 18.88 0.90
C PHE A 66 0.53 20.23 1.33
N TYR A 67 0.72 21.30 0.55
CA TYR A 67 0.16 22.61 0.89
C TYR A 67 -1.36 22.64 0.87
N ARG A 68 -1.98 21.87 -0.03
CA ARG A 68 -3.43 21.73 -0.10
C ARG A 68 -3.98 20.99 1.13
N LEU A 69 -3.38 19.86 1.49
CA LEU A 69 -3.72 19.09 2.69
C LEU A 69 -3.49 19.91 3.97
N ARG A 70 -2.33 20.58 4.07
CA ARG A 70 -1.96 21.41 5.20
C ARG A 70 -2.97 22.54 5.47
N ARG A 71 -3.47 23.18 4.41
CA ARG A 71 -4.50 24.23 4.55
C ARG A 71 -5.79 23.63 5.08
N ALA A 72 -6.28 22.57 4.46
CA ALA A 72 -7.53 21.93 4.86
C ALA A 72 -7.47 21.31 6.26
N LEU A 73 -6.34 20.72 6.64
CA LEU A 73 -6.11 20.21 7.99
C LEU A 73 -6.03 21.35 9.02
N GLY A 74 -5.45 22.49 8.65
CA GLY A 74 -5.43 23.68 9.52
C GLY A 74 -6.83 24.19 9.82
N GLU A 75 -7.68 24.26 8.81
CA GLU A 75 -9.10 24.64 8.96
C GLU A 75 -9.85 23.63 9.84
N LEU A 76 -9.62 22.34 9.63
CA LEU A 76 -10.24 21.26 10.41
C LEU A 76 -9.83 21.27 11.88
N ALA A 77 -8.53 21.44 12.16
CA ALA A 77 -7.96 21.42 13.51
C ALA A 77 -8.03 22.77 14.22
N GLY A 78 -8.51 23.84 13.55
CA GLY A 78 -8.50 25.20 14.09
C GLY A 78 -7.09 25.76 14.30
N MET A 79 -6.11 25.30 13.54
CA MET A 79 -4.70 25.68 13.67
C MET A 79 -4.24 26.50 12.46
N SER A 80 -3.25 27.39 12.71
CA SER A 80 -2.59 28.06 11.59
C SER A 80 -1.93 27.04 10.67
N PRO A 81 -2.15 27.09 9.34
CA PRO A 81 -1.47 26.18 8.41
C PRO A 81 0.05 26.21 8.55
N LYS A 82 0.65 27.33 8.95
CA LYS A 82 2.10 27.45 9.16
C LYS A 82 2.61 26.62 10.33
N ALA A 83 1.78 26.32 11.32
CA ALA A 83 2.15 25.50 12.47
C ALA A 83 2.21 24.00 12.11
N ILE A 84 1.51 23.59 11.06
CA ILE A 84 1.49 22.18 10.62
C ILE A 84 2.74 21.88 9.79
N THR A 85 3.56 20.95 10.28
CA THR A 85 4.82 20.50 9.65
C THR A 85 4.68 19.10 9.05
N PRO A 86 5.59 18.68 8.17
CA PRO A 86 5.59 17.30 7.63
C PRO A 86 5.77 16.21 8.69
N ALA A 87 6.30 16.55 9.87
CA ALA A 87 6.51 15.62 10.97
C ALA A 87 5.28 15.45 11.90
N HIS A 88 4.23 16.25 11.73
CA HIS A 88 3.01 16.09 12.53
C HIS A 88 2.38 14.73 12.30
N VAL A 89 1.81 14.17 13.35
CA VAL A 89 1.01 12.95 13.32
C VAL A 89 -0.38 13.27 12.75
N PRO A 90 -0.78 12.74 11.59
CA PRO A 90 -2.07 13.06 10.96
C PRO A 90 -3.25 12.74 11.87
N GLU A 91 -3.14 11.69 12.67
CA GLU A 91 -4.21 11.27 13.59
C GLU A 91 -4.58 12.36 14.61
N GLU A 92 -3.64 13.20 15.04
CA GLU A 92 -3.87 14.29 15.99
C GLU A 92 -4.62 15.47 15.37
N LEU A 93 -4.53 15.62 14.05
CA LEU A 93 -5.19 16.69 13.29
C LEU A 93 -6.66 16.38 12.97
N PHE A 94 -7.06 15.11 13.06
CA PHE A 94 -8.45 14.71 12.88
C PHE A 94 -9.13 14.55 14.25
N PRO A 95 -10.29 15.23 14.50
CA PRO A 95 -11.05 15.06 15.74
C PRO A 95 -11.35 13.59 16.03
N LYS A 96 -11.25 13.18 17.29
CA LYS A 96 -11.53 11.80 17.70
C LYS A 96 -13.01 11.45 17.52
N ASP A 97 -13.86 12.43 17.84
CA ASP A 97 -15.31 12.26 17.72
C ASP A 97 -15.73 12.30 16.25
N ASN A 98 -16.47 11.28 15.83
CA ASN A 98 -16.95 11.14 14.46
C ASN A 98 -15.84 11.15 13.39
N ARG A 99 -14.58 10.81 13.74
CA ARG A 99 -13.42 10.85 12.83
C ARG A 99 -13.72 10.24 11.47
N ARG A 100 -14.38 9.07 11.43
CA ARG A 100 -14.71 8.40 10.16
C ARG A 100 -15.59 9.26 9.24
N LYS A 101 -16.56 9.97 9.80
CA LYS A 101 -17.43 10.86 9.03
C LYS A 101 -16.63 12.07 8.53
N ILE A 102 -15.90 12.72 9.44
CA ILE A 102 -15.06 13.88 9.16
C ILE A 102 -14.01 13.53 8.09
N TYR A 103 -13.39 12.35 8.18
CA TYR A 103 -12.40 11.88 7.20
C TYR A 103 -12.99 11.69 5.80
N LYS A 104 -14.21 11.17 5.71
CA LYS A 104 -14.94 11.04 4.43
C LYS A 104 -15.33 12.40 3.86
N GLU A 105 -15.82 13.31 4.68
CA GLU A 105 -16.15 14.69 4.27
C GLU A 105 -14.91 15.44 3.83
N PHE A 106 -13.80 15.28 4.53
CA PHE A 106 -12.50 15.84 4.17
C PHE A 106 -12.03 15.33 2.80
N ALA A 107 -12.13 14.02 2.54
CA ALA A 107 -11.83 13.43 1.25
C ALA A 107 -12.70 14.00 0.12
N ALA A 108 -14.01 14.10 0.35
CA ALA A 108 -14.97 14.62 -0.60
C ALA A 108 -14.73 16.10 -0.92
N ASN A 109 -14.49 16.94 0.11
CA ASN A 109 -14.23 18.38 -0.04
C ASN A 109 -12.95 18.66 -0.86
N LEU A 110 -11.95 17.79 -0.72
CA LEU A 110 -10.72 17.88 -1.49
C LEU A 110 -10.81 17.18 -2.86
N ASN A 111 -11.87 16.43 -3.11
CA ASN A 111 -11.99 15.56 -4.27
C ASN A 111 -10.73 14.69 -4.46
N LEU A 112 -10.31 14.04 -3.37
CA LEU A 112 -9.14 13.19 -3.32
C LEU A 112 -9.50 11.81 -2.75
N GLN A 113 -8.88 10.78 -3.30
CA GLN A 113 -8.91 9.45 -2.69
C GLN A 113 -7.98 9.46 -1.48
N MET A 114 -8.48 9.02 -0.33
CA MET A 114 -7.71 8.96 0.91
C MET A 114 -7.40 7.51 1.27
N PRO A 115 -6.25 7.24 1.91
CA PRO A 115 -5.95 5.92 2.42
C PRO A 115 -7.05 5.44 3.39
N PRO A 116 -7.32 4.12 3.44
CA PRO A 116 -8.33 3.59 4.35
C PRO A 116 -7.92 3.85 5.80
N LEU A 117 -8.92 3.98 6.68
CA LEU A 117 -8.70 4.03 8.12
C LEU A 117 -8.45 2.62 8.66
N ASP A 118 -7.55 2.51 9.61
CA ASP A 118 -7.19 1.27 10.28
C ASP A 118 -7.93 1.07 11.61
N LEU A 119 -7.86 -0.17 12.10
CA LEU A 119 -8.31 -0.51 13.45
C LEU A 119 -7.31 0.02 14.48
N SER A 120 -7.82 0.45 15.64
CA SER A 120 -6.93 0.77 16.76
C SER A 120 -6.16 -0.48 17.23
N ALA A 121 -4.96 -0.25 17.78
CA ALA A 121 -4.06 -1.33 18.22
C ALA A 121 -4.75 -2.43 19.04
N PRO A 122 -5.61 -2.15 20.07
CA PRO A 122 -6.26 -3.22 20.83
C PRO A 122 -7.22 -4.06 19.96
N TRP A 123 -7.96 -3.45 19.04
CA TRP A 123 -8.87 -4.18 18.16
C TRP A 123 -8.12 -4.99 17.10
N SER A 124 -7.03 -4.44 16.57
CA SER A 124 -6.16 -5.15 15.63
C SER A 124 -5.53 -6.37 16.29
N GLN A 125 -4.96 -6.22 17.50
CA GLN A 125 -4.37 -7.33 18.26
C GLN A 125 -5.40 -8.40 18.61
N LEU A 126 -6.60 -8.01 19.04
CA LEU A 126 -7.68 -8.94 19.36
C LEU A 126 -8.09 -9.74 18.12
N LEU A 127 -8.28 -9.07 16.97
CA LEU A 127 -8.65 -9.74 15.73
C LEU A 127 -7.55 -10.70 15.25
N THR A 128 -6.28 -10.28 15.34
CA THR A 128 -5.13 -11.11 14.95
C THR A 128 -4.98 -12.32 15.85
N SER A 129 -5.07 -12.12 17.18
CA SER A 129 -4.98 -13.22 18.16
C SER A 129 -6.13 -14.22 17.99
N PHE A 130 -7.34 -13.73 17.77
CA PHE A 130 -8.49 -14.59 17.49
C PHE A 130 -8.32 -15.35 16.18
N GLY A 131 -7.79 -14.71 15.14
CA GLY A 131 -7.49 -15.34 13.86
C GLY A 131 -6.45 -16.47 13.99
N LEU A 132 -5.36 -16.21 14.67
CA LEU A 132 -4.33 -17.23 14.93
C LEU A 132 -4.90 -18.41 15.73
N LEU A 133 -5.72 -18.14 16.75
CA LEU A 133 -6.34 -19.17 17.56
C LEU A 133 -7.35 -20.03 16.75
N THR A 134 -8.17 -19.41 15.92
CA THR A 134 -9.18 -20.12 15.14
C THR A 134 -8.56 -20.92 14.00
N ILE A 135 -7.57 -20.37 13.29
CA ILE A 135 -6.90 -21.08 12.20
C ILE A 135 -6.02 -22.20 12.77
N GLY A 136 -5.18 -21.90 13.79
CA GLY A 136 -4.32 -22.88 14.43
C GLY A 136 -5.11 -23.97 15.15
N GLY A 137 -6.13 -23.60 15.91
CA GLY A 137 -7.03 -24.53 16.58
C GLY A 137 -7.83 -25.38 15.58
N GLY A 138 -8.31 -24.79 14.50
CA GLY A 138 -8.98 -25.51 13.41
C GLY A 138 -8.09 -26.54 12.74
N LEU A 139 -6.81 -26.20 12.51
CA LEU A 139 -5.82 -27.13 11.95
C LEU A 139 -5.53 -28.27 12.93
N ALA A 140 -5.28 -27.96 14.21
CA ALA A 140 -5.04 -28.96 15.24
C ALA A 140 -6.21 -29.91 15.38
N LEU A 141 -7.44 -29.39 15.43
CA LEU A 141 -8.67 -30.18 15.48
C LEU A 141 -8.81 -31.11 14.26
N ALA A 142 -8.58 -30.57 13.06
CA ALA A 142 -8.64 -31.35 11.83
C ALA A 142 -7.64 -32.51 11.83
N LEU A 143 -6.40 -32.29 12.27
CA LEU A 143 -5.36 -33.31 12.39
C LEU A 143 -5.73 -34.38 13.43
N ILE A 144 -6.28 -33.98 14.58
CA ILE A 144 -6.75 -34.91 15.62
C ILE A 144 -7.87 -35.78 15.08
N LEU A 145 -8.87 -35.20 14.42
CA LEU A 145 -10.00 -35.92 13.86
C LEU A 145 -9.58 -36.96 12.82
N VAL A 146 -8.64 -36.61 11.94
CA VAL A 146 -8.14 -37.53 10.91
C VAL A 146 -7.29 -38.66 11.50
N ASN A 147 -6.39 -38.35 12.46
CA ASN A 147 -5.43 -39.33 12.94
C ASN A 147 -5.93 -40.22 14.06
N PHE A 148 -6.84 -39.73 14.93
CA PHE A 148 -7.28 -40.46 16.13
C PHE A 148 -8.73 -40.96 16.03
N TYR A 149 -9.57 -40.32 15.22
CA TYR A 149 -11.00 -40.66 15.11
C TYR A 149 -11.41 -41.23 13.75
N ASP A 150 -10.42 -41.41 12.84
CA ASP A 150 -10.65 -41.97 11.48
C ASP A 150 -11.76 -41.25 10.69
N VAL A 151 -11.95 -39.96 10.98
CA VAL A 151 -12.96 -39.13 10.31
C VAL A 151 -12.50 -38.85 8.88
N SER A 152 -13.45 -38.71 7.99
CA SER A 152 -13.20 -38.37 6.58
C SER A 152 -12.20 -37.23 6.40
N LYS A 153 -11.30 -37.37 5.41
CA LYS A 153 -10.30 -36.34 5.04
C LYS A 153 -10.89 -34.97 4.72
N TRP A 154 -12.21 -34.87 4.54
CA TRP A 154 -12.93 -33.60 4.39
C TRP A 154 -12.84 -32.70 5.64
N SER A 155 -12.52 -33.25 6.79
CA SER A 155 -12.24 -32.45 8.01
C SER A 155 -11.02 -31.53 7.86
N LEU A 156 -10.12 -31.79 6.91
CA LEU A 156 -9.02 -30.88 6.55
C LEU A 156 -9.49 -29.56 5.92
N LEU A 157 -10.78 -29.43 5.57
CA LEU A 157 -11.36 -28.14 5.16
C LEU A 157 -11.74 -27.23 6.33
N ILE A 158 -11.69 -27.71 7.59
CA ILE A 158 -11.98 -26.89 8.78
C ILE A 158 -11.14 -25.60 8.84
N PRO A 159 -9.80 -25.62 8.62
CA PRO A 159 -9.01 -24.39 8.58
C PRO A 159 -9.46 -23.41 7.49
N LEU A 160 -9.88 -23.92 6.33
CA LEU A 160 -10.40 -23.09 5.25
C LEU A 160 -11.68 -22.35 5.67
N GLY A 161 -12.59 -23.04 6.36
CA GLY A 161 -13.77 -22.44 6.96
C GLY A 161 -13.42 -21.35 7.98
N SER A 162 -12.37 -21.56 8.78
CA SER A 162 -11.87 -20.57 9.74
C SER A 162 -11.39 -19.28 9.05
N ILE A 163 -10.73 -19.40 7.90
CA ILE A 163 -10.30 -18.24 7.10
C ILE A 163 -11.52 -17.43 6.61
N VAL A 164 -12.54 -18.12 6.10
CA VAL A 164 -13.78 -17.45 5.65
C VAL A 164 -14.45 -16.70 6.82
N VAL A 165 -14.54 -17.33 7.98
CA VAL A 165 -15.09 -16.69 9.19
C VAL A 165 -14.27 -15.44 9.56
N MET A 166 -12.94 -15.51 9.48
CA MET A 166 -12.08 -14.35 9.75
C MET A 166 -12.28 -13.21 8.77
N LEU A 167 -12.46 -13.51 7.49
CA LEU A 167 -12.77 -12.48 6.48
C LEU A 167 -14.10 -11.78 6.77
N LEU A 168 -15.14 -12.55 7.15
CA LEU A 168 -16.44 -12.00 7.53
C LEU A 168 -16.36 -11.15 8.80
N LEU A 169 -15.61 -11.61 9.81
CA LEU A 169 -15.36 -10.84 11.03
C LEU A 169 -14.60 -9.55 10.73
N SER A 170 -13.57 -9.58 9.89
CA SER A 170 -12.84 -8.38 9.49
C SER A 170 -13.75 -7.34 8.83
N GLN A 171 -14.75 -7.78 8.04
CA GLN A 171 -15.76 -6.87 7.47
C GLN A 171 -16.71 -6.31 8.55
N LEU A 172 -17.09 -7.13 9.52
CA LEU A 172 -17.93 -6.70 10.64
C LEU A 172 -17.23 -5.64 11.50
N PHE A 173 -15.91 -5.71 11.63
CA PHE A 173 -15.09 -4.71 12.33
C PHE A 173 -14.82 -3.43 11.53
N ASN A 174 -15.24 -3.35 10.27
CA ASN A 174 -15.08 -2.17 9.43
C ASN A 174 -15.62 -0.86 10.06
N PRO A 175 -16.76 -0.83 10.79
CA PRO A 175 -17.23 0.38 11.49
C PRO A 175 -16.25 0.92 12.56
N PHE A 176 -15.44 0.05 13.15
CA PHE A 176 -14.48 0.40 14.20
C PHE A 176 -13.13 0.92 13.69
N ARG A 177 -12.93 0.94 12.36
CA ARG A 177 -11.76 1.54 11.73
C ARG A 177 -11.82 3.05 11.84
N ASN A 178 -10.98 3.63 12.68
CA ASN A 178 -10.96 5.06 12.99
C ASN A 178 -9.56 5.64 13.18
N VAL A 179 -8.50 4.88 12.92
CA VAL A 179 -7.12 5.30 13.04
C VAL A 179 -6.57 5.70 11.67
N VAL A 180 -5.89 6.84 11.60
CA VAL A 180 -5.17 7.25 10.39
C VAL A 180 -3.80 6.57 10.39
N ALA A 181 -3.64 5.56 9.54
CA ALA A 181 -2.43 4.72 9.47
C ALA A 181 -1.27 5.41 8.75
N ALA A 182 -0.78 6.49 9.34
CA ALA A 182 0.43 7.15 8.89
C ALA A 182 1.11 7.81 10.09
N PRO A 183 2.38 7.49 10.40
CA PRO A 183 3.10 8.06 11.54
C PRO A 183 3.40 9.55 11.35
N THR A 184 3.52 10.01 10.11
CA THR A 184 3.82 11.41 9.80
C THR A 184 2.92 11.95 8.68
N LEU A 185 2.73 13.27 8.67
CA LEU A 185 1.99 13.94 7.58
C LEU A 185 2.73 13.83 6.24
N ARG A 186 4.06 13.64 6.26
CA ARG A 186 4.84 13.34 5.06
C ARG A 186 4.38 12.04 4.41
N GLU A 187 4.34 10.95 5.18
CA GLU A 187 3.90 9.64 4.68
C GLU A 187 2.43 9.65 4.28
N PHE A 188 1.57 10.28 5.08
CA PHE A 188 0.17 10.47 4.71
C PHE A 188 0.03 11.15 3.36
N THR A 189 0.80 12.23 3.12
CA THR A 189 0.82 12.93 1.83
C THR A 189 1.32 12.02 0.71
N GLY A 190 2.33 11.19 0.96
CA GLY A 190 2.83 10.21 0.02
C GLY A 190 1.76 9.19 -0.39
N LYS A 191 1.06 8.59 0.59
CA LYS A 191 -0.05 7.66 0.34
C LYS A 191 -1.20 8.30 -0.44
N VAL A 192 -1.59 9.53 -0.09
CA VAL A 192 -2.60 10.29 -0.83
C VAL A 192 -2.13 10.60 -2.26
N LEU A 193 -0.83 10.91 -2.43
CA LEU A 193 -0.26 11.19 -3.74
C LEU A 193 -0.35 9.96 -4.66
N VAL A 194 0.05 8.79 -4.18
CA VAL A 194 -0.03 7.54 -4.95
C VAL A 194 -1.47 7.29 -5.43
N LEU A 195 -2.45 7.37 -4.54
CA LEU A 195 -3.86 7.13 -4.86
C LEU A 195 -4.44 8.12 -5.89
N ASN A 196 -3.86 9.32 -6.00
CA ASN A 196 -4.37 10.39 -6.85
C ASN A 196 -3.39 10.82 -7.94
N TYR A 197 -2.27 10.12 -8.11
CA TYR A 197 -1.18 10.58 -8.97
C TYR A 197 -1.64 10.78 -10.42
N ALA A 198 -2.40 9.83 -10.97
CA ALA A 198 -2.93 9.92 -12.31
C ALA A 198 -3.81 11.17 -12.54
N ALA A 199 -4.59 11.55 -11.52
CA ALA A 199 -5.45 12.74 -11.59
C ALA A 199 -4.68 14.05 -11.33
N LEU A 200 -3.64 14.00 -10.50
CA LEU A 200 -2.81 15.17 -10.16
C LEU A 200 -1.69 15.44 -11.17
N LYS A 201 -1.35 14.44 -11.98
CA LYS A 201 -0.36 14.54 -13.04
C LYS A 201 -0.72 15.69 -13.99
N ARG A 202 0.14 16.68 -14.03
CA ARG A 202 -0.05 17.83 -14.94
C ARG A 202 0.39 17.46 -16.34
N THR A 203 -0.28 18.03 -17.33
CA THR A 203 0.03 17.89 -18.78
C THR A 203 1.44 18.33 -19.17
N ASN A 204 2.15 19.03 -18.30
CA ASN A 204 3.46 19.63 -18.57
C ASN A 204 4.67 18.75 -18.17
N GLY A 205 4.45 17.46 -17.94
CA GLY A 205 5.52 16.52 -17.64
C GLY A 205 5.59 16.08 -16.17
N VAL A 206 6.38 15.05 -15.93
CA VAL A 206 6.58 14.42 -14.62
C VAL A 206 7.96 14.82 -14.08
N ASN A 207 8.05 15.11 -12.80
CA ASN A 207 9.34 15.27 -12.14
C ASN A 207 9.93 13.88 -11.84
N ARG A 208 11.13 13.59 -12.35
CA ARG A 208 11.76 12.27 -12.18
C ARG A 208 11.90 11.88 -10.70
N LYS A 209 12.37 12.78 -9.84
CA LYS A 209 12.50 12.50 -8.40
C LYS A 209 11.17 12.19 -7.72
N GLU A 210 10.11 12.86 -8.17
CA GLU A 210 8.76 12.60 -7.66
C GLU A 210 8.23 11.25 -8.14
N MET A 211 8.49 10.90 -9.41
CA MET A 211 8.16 9.58 -9.95
C MET A 211 8.85 8.47 -9.15
N GLU A 212 10.17 8.58 -8.93
CA GLU A 212 10.93 7.64 -8.12
C GLU A 212 10.38 7.52 -6.70
N LEU A 213 10.01 8.64 -6.06
CA LEU A 213 9.41 8.65 -4.73
C LEU A 213 8.03 7.97 -4.70
N VAL A 214 7.21 8.16 -5.72
CA VAL A 214 5.90 7.50 -5.83
C VAL A 214 6.08 5.99 -6.02
N ILE A 215 7.00 5.55 -6.86
CA ILE A 215 7.32 4.13 -7.06
C ILE A 215 7.84 3.52 -5.76
N ASN A 216 8.79 4.18 -5.08
CA ASN A 216 9.32 3.72 -3.80
C ASN A 216 8.22 3.60 -2.73
N GLN A 217 7.23 4.51 -2.71
CA GLN A 217 6.09 4.41 -1.81
C GLN A 217 5.24 3.17 -2.10
N ILE A 218 4.98 2.86 -3.37
CA ILE A 218 4.23 1.66 -3.77
C ILE A 218 4.99 0.40 -3.34
N ILE A 219 6.31 0.36 -3.58
CA ILE A 219 7.17 -0.76 -3.18
C ILE A 219 7.16 -0.93 -1.65
N ALA A 220 7.35 0.17 -0.90
CA ALA A 220 7.36 0.16 0.56
C ALA A 220 6.04 -0.35 1.15
N ASP A 221 4.91 0.10 0.61
CA ASP A 221 3.58 -0.34 1.05
C ASP A 221 3.34 -1.84 0.75
N LYS A 222 3.88 -2.38 -0.36
CA LYS A 222 3.75 -3.81 -0.69
C LYS A 222 4.72 -4.70 0.08
N ALA A 223 5.97 -4.30 0.20
CA ALA A 223 7.02 -5.07 0.85
C ALA A 223 7.03 -4.91 2.40
N GLY A 224 6.27 -3.96 2.94
CA GLY A 224 6.21 -3.70 4.38
C GLY A 224 7.43 -2.98 4.95
N PHE A 225 8.17 -2.25 4.11
CA PHE A 225 9.33 -1.45 4.49
C PHE A 225 8.96 0.03 4.70
N GLU A 226 9.84 0.80 5.34
CA GLU A 226 9.76 2.25 5.31
C GLU A 226 10.30 2.79 3.97
N ILE A 227 9.70 3.87 3.47
CA ILE A 227 10.09 4.46 2.17
C ILE A 227 11.58 4.82 2.09
N GLY A 228 12.19 5.17 3.23
CA GLY A 228 13.61 5.50 3.34
C GLY A 228 14.55 4.31 3.21
N GLU A 229 14.04 3.10 3.32
CA GLU A 229 14.80 1.85 3.20
C GLU A 229 14.85 1.34 1.76
N ILE A 230 14.02 1.89 0.88
CA ILE A 230 13.98 1.49 -0.55
C ILE A 230 15.09 2.18 -1.31
N ALA A 231 16.02 1.39 -1.84
CA ALA A 231 17.17 1.86 -2.61
C ALA A 231 17.18 1.28 -4.04
N PRO A 232 17.69 2.05 -5.04
CA PRO A 232 17.63 1.65 -6.45
C PRO A 232 18.34 0.32 -6.79
N HIS A 233 19.33 -0.09 -6.00
CA HIS A 233 20.11 -1.31 -6.23
C HIS A 233 19.44 -2.57 -5.68
N GLN A 234 18.40 -2.44 -4.85
CA GLN A 234 17.70 -3.58 -4.24
C GLN A 234 16.94 -4.36 -5.30
N LYS A 235 16.98 -5.68 -5.16
CA LYS A 235 16.25 -6.63 -5.98
C LYS A 235 14.88 -6.95 -5.37
N PHE A 236 13.90 -7.14 -6.22
CA PHE A 236 12.53 -7.41 -5.77
C PHE A 236 12.41 -8.72 -4.98
N GLY A 237 12.99 -9.82 -5.46
CA GLY A 237 12.94 -11.11 -4.75
C GLY A 237 13.92 -11.17 -3.58
N ASP A 238 15.24 -11.01 -3.85
CA ASP A 238 16.30 -11.26 -2.86
C ASP A 238 16.27 -10.30 -1.66
N ASP A 239 16.00 -8.98 -1.91
CA ASP A 239 16.13 -7.94 -0.89
C ASP A 239 14.77 -7.48 -0.34
N LEU A 240 13.71 -7.53 -1.13
CA LEU A 240 12.40 -6.98 -0.77
C LEU A 240 11.32 -8.06 -0.56
N GLY A 241 11.62 -9.33 -0.88
CA GLY A 241 10.71 -10.46 -0.68
C GLY A 241 9.44 -10.41 -1.54
N LEU A 242 9.54 -9.78 -2.72
CA LEU A 242 8.44 -9.65 -3.69
C LEU A 242 8.58 -10.71 -4.81
N ASP A 243 8.48 -11.97 -4.44
CA ASP A 243 8.58 -13.14 -5.35
C ASP A 243 7.22 -13.58 -5.87
#